data_1ffaaf47365fa54c791359b5a1c8b1ff
#
_entry.id   1ffaaf47365fa54c791359b5a1c8b1ff
#
_cell.length_a   1.000
_cell.length_b   1.000
_cell.length_c   1.000
_cell.angle_alpha   90.00
_cell.angle_beta   90.00
_cell.angle_gamma   90.00
#
_symmetry.space_group_name_H-M   'P 1'
#
loop_
_entity.id
_entity.type
_entity.pdbx_description
1 polymer ?
#
loop_
_entity_poly.entity_id
_entity_poly.type
_entity_poly.pdbx_seq_one_letter_code
_entity_poly.pdbx_strand_id
1 'polypeptide(L)'
;MKWVTFISLLFLFSSAYSASMMTGTIETTGNISAEKGGSIILQCHLSSTTAQVTQVNWEQQDQLLAICNADLGWHISPSFKDRVAPGPGLGLTLQSLTVNDTGEYFCIYHTYPDGTYTGRIFLEVLESSVAEHGARFQIPEPKSSDKTHTCPPCPAPELLGGPSVFLFPPKPKDTLMISRTPEVTCVVVDVSHEDPEVKFNWYVDGVEVHNAKTKPREEQYNSTYRVVSVLTVLHQDWLNGKEYKCAVSNKALPAPIEKTISKAKGQPREPQVYTLPPSRCELTKNQVSLSCAVKGFYPSDIAVEWESNGQPENNYKTTPPVLDSDGSFFLVSKLTVDKSRWQQGNVFSCSVLHEALHSHYTQKSLSLSPGK
;
A
#
# COMPACT_ATOMS: atom_id res chain seq x y z
N MET A 1 -76.07 -9.93 28.06
CA MET A 1 -75.62 -10.65 26.85
C MET A 1 -75.43 -9.69 25.71
N LYS A 2 -74.21 -9.34 25.40
CA LYS A 2 -73.69 -8.95 24.07
C LYS A 2 -72.26 -8.45 24.30
N TRP A 3 -71.34 -9.30 23.98
CA TRP A 3 -69.93 -8.96 23.92
C TRP A 3 -69.74 -8.13 22.65
N VAL A 4 -69.29 -6.90 22.81
CA VAL A 4 -68.80 -6.07 21.72
C VAL A 4 -67.32 -6.13 21.76
N THR A 5 -66.75 -6.86 20.81
CA THR A 5 -65.35 -6.95 20.55
C THR A 5 -64.85 -5.60 19.98
N PHE A 6 -64.08 -4.88 20.77
CA PHE A 6 -63.28 -3.77 20.29
C PHE A 6 -62.04 -4.33 19.56
N ILE A 7 -62.14 -4.38 18.24
CA ILE A 7 -60.94 -4.55 17.39
C ILE A 7 -60.32 -3.18 17.27
N SER A 8 -59.31 -2.97 18.09
CA SER A 8 -58.46 -1.80 17.97
C SER A 8 -57.61 -1.93 16.69
N LEU A 9 -57.94 -1.17 15.68
CA LEU A 9 -57.07 -0.98 14.52
C LEU A 9 -55.84 -0.18 14.94
N LEU A 10 -54.79 -0.88 15.31
CA LEU A 10 -53.43 -0.34 15.36
C LEU A 10 -52.89 -0.31 13.92
N PHE A 11 -53.20 0.75 13.21
CA PHE A 11 -52.41 1.14 12.06
C PHE A 11 -51.05 1.59 12.57
N LEU A 12 -50.14 0.65 12.61
CA LEU A 12 -48.71 0.94 12.67
C LEU A 12 -48.36 1.65 11.38
N PHE A 13 -48.25 2.97 11.46
CA PHE A 13 -47.49 3.75 10.51
C PHE A 13 -46.04 3.29 10.63
N SER A 14 -45.70 2.23 9.93
CA SER A 14 -44.32 1.95 9.58
C SER A 14 -43.89 3.03 8.56
N SER A 15 -43.52 4.18 9.07
CA SER A 15 -42.69 5.09 8.33
C SER A 15 -41.38 4.37 8.05
N ALA A 16 -41.33 3.67 6.93
CA ALA A 16 -40.06 3.32 6.31
C ALA A 16 -39.34 4.64 6.00
N TYR A 17 -38.58 5.14 6.94
CA TYR A 17 -37.49 6.06 6.64
C TYR A 17 -36.54 5.30 5.74
N SER A 18 -36.76 5.40 4.45
CA SER A 18 -35.74 5.15 3.45
C SER A 18 -34.68 6.22 3.70
N ALA A 19 -33.76 5.92 4.58
CA ALA A 19 -32.51 6.68 4.67
C ALA A 19 -31.81 6.43 3.33
N SER A 20 -32.05 7.33 2.39
CA SER A 20 -31.16 7.50 1.25
C SER A 20 -29.79 7.79 1.87
N MET A 21 -28.92 6.77 1.95
CA MET A 21 -27.53 6.97 2.23
C MET A 21 -27.01 7.85 1.09
N MET A 22 -26.92 9.15 1.32
CA MET A 22 -26.16 10.02 0.48
C MET A 22 -24.70 9.62 0.67
N THR A 23 -24.20 8.78 -0.23
CA THR A 23 -22.78 8.45 -0.28
C THR A 23 -22.05 9.67 -0.78
N GLY A 24 -21.22 10.27 0.08
CA GLY A 24 -20.36 11.39 -0.31
C GLY A 24 -19.48 10.97 -1.49
N THR A 25 -19.17 11.91 -2.35
CA THR A 25 -18.27 11.73 -3.50
C THR A 25 -17.07 12.65 -3.35
N ILE A 26 -15.88 12.15 -3.70
CA ILE A 26 -14.68 12.97 -3.77
C ILE A 26 -14.40 13.34 -5.22
N GLU A 27 -14.35 14.63 -5.47
CA GLU A 27 -13.86 15.21 -6.71
C GLU A 27 -12.39 15.59 -6.51
N THR A 28 -11.54 15.23 -7.48
CA THR A 28 -10.10 15.53 -7.45
C THR A 28 -9.67 16.27 -8.70
N THR A 29 -8.51 16.91 -8.66
CA THR A 29 -7.91 17.52 -9.85
C THR A 29 -7.52 16.51 -10.94
N GLY A 30 -7.59 15.21 -10.64
CA GLY A 30 -7.26 14.14 -11.58
C GLY A 30 -5.77 14.04 -11.87
N ASN A 31 -5.40 13.67 -13.10
CA ASN A 31 -4.02 13.63 -13.53
C ASN A 31 -3.54 15.05 -13.85
N ILE A 32 -2.44 15.46 -13.24
CA ILE A 32 -1.86 16.80 -13.39
C ILE A 32 -0.37 16.69 -13.68
N SER A 33 0.17 17.67 -14.40
CA SER A 33 1.61 17.75 -14.66
C SER A 33 2.16 19.12 -14.22
N ALA A 34 3.42 19.13 -13.80
CA ALA A 34 4.13 20.33 -13.39
C ALA A 34 5.59 20.26 -13.81
N GLU A 35 6.26 21.40 -13.92
CA GLU A 35 7.68 21.48 -14.25
C GLU A 35 8.55 21.25 -13.01
N LYS A 36 9.69 20.61 -13.20
CA LYS A 36 10.74 20.44 -12.19
C LYS A 36 11.17 21.80 -11.63
N GLY A 37 11.32 21.90 -10.31
CA GLY A 37 11.64 23.14 -9.59
C GLY A 37 10.42 24.04 -9.33
N GLY A 38 9.29 23.78 -9.97
CA GLY A 38 8.04 24.50 -9.76
C GLY A 38 7.31 24.15 -8.47
N SER A 39 6.06 24.63 -8.37
CA SER A 39 5.13 24.28 -7.30
C SER A 39 3.77 23.91 -7.88
N ILE A 40 3.03 23.06 -7.19
CA ILE A 40 1.70 22.62 -7.59
C ILE A 40 0.77 22.53 -6.38
N ILE A 41 -0.53 22.74 -6.61
CA ILE A 41 -1.55 22.57 -5.59
C ILE A 41 -2.38 21.33 -5.93
N LEU A 42 -2.39 20.37 -5.01
CA LEU A 42 -3.25 19.19 -5.07
C LEU A 42 -4.56 19.52 -4.38
N GLN A 43 -5.68 19.29 -5.06
CA GLN A 43 -7.00 19.61 -4.50
C GLN A 43 -7.93 18.41 -4.58
N CYS A 44 -8.62 18.17 -3.45
CA CYS A 44 -9.75 17.26 -3.34
C CYS A 44 -10.92 18.01 -2.74
N HIS A 45 -12.10 17.70 -3.19
CA HIS A 45 -13.35 18.25 -2.67
C HIS A 45 -14.32 17.12 -2.35
N LEU A 46 -14.75 17.04 -1.09
CA LEU A 46 -15.79 16.12 -0.67
C LEU A 46 -17.16 16.80 -0.86
N SER A 47 -18.02 16.20 -1.69
CA SER A 47 -19.35 16.69 -1.99
C SER A 47 -20.42 15.65 -1.65
N SER A 48 -21.69 16.06 -1.71
CA SER A 48 -22.85 15.16 -1.55
C SER A 48 -22.98 14.44 -0.22
N THR A 49 -22.35 14.96 0.85
CA THR A 49 -22.52 14.45 2.21
C THR A 49 -22.87 15.57 3.19
N THR A 50 -23.64 15.23 4.22
CA THR A 50 -23.90 16.08 5.38
C THR A 50 -22.96 15.77 6.55
N ALA A 51 -22.08 14.79 6.40
CA ALA A 51 -21.15 14.37 7.43
C ALA A 51 -20.11 15.47 7.70
N GLN A 52 -19.75 15.60 8.97
CA GLN A 52 -18.72 16.53 9.40
C GLN A 52 -17.33 15.96 9.09
N VAL A 53 -16.51 16.72 8.38
CA VAL A 53 -15.09 16.39 8.19
C VAL A 53 -14.34 16.66 9.49
N THR A 54 -13.73 15.63 10.05
CA THR A 54 -12.95 15.73 11.31
C THR A 54 -11.45 15.85 11.03
N GLN A 55 -10.98 15.22 9.94
CA GLN A 55 -9.58 15.20 9.56
C GLN A 55 -9.42 14.91 8.08
N VAL A 56 -8.37 15.46 7.47
CA VAL A 56 -7.92 15.11 6.11
C VAL A 56 -6.44 14.75 6.18
N ASN A 57 -6.11 13.55 5.70
CA ASN A 57 -4.73 13.11 5.52
C ASN A 57 -4.32 13.26 4.06
N TRP A 58 -3.10 13.71 3.83
CA TRP A 58 -2.44 13.68 2.54
C TRP A 58 -1.29 12.67 2.56
N GLU A 59 -1.31 11.71 1.65
CA GLU A 59 -0.35 10.62 1.59
C GLU A 59 0.20 10.43 0.18
N GLN A 60 1.44 9.96 0.08
CA GLN A 60 2.09 9.54 -1.16
C GLN A 60 2.78 8.19 -0.91
N GLN A 61 2.46 7.15 -1.67
CA GLN A 61 3.08 5.82 -1.55
C GLN A 61 3.20 5.33 -0.10
N ASP A 62 2.11 5.41 0.66
CA ASP A 62 2.03 5.08 2.09
C ASP A 62 2.85 5.99 3.04
N GLN A 63 3.43 7.09 2.52
CA GLN A 63 4.06 8.13 3.34
C GLN A 63 3.07 9.25 3.63
N LEU A 64 2.91 9.55 4.92
CA LEU A 64 2.12 10.68 5.36
C LEU A 64 2.86 11.99 5.11
N LEU A 65 2.28 12.86 4.27
CA LEU A 65 2.81 14.20 3.96
C LEU A 65 2.32 15.23 4.97
N ALA A 66 1.00 15.25 5.21
CA ALA A 66 0.35 16.23 6.08
C ALA A 66 -0.99 15.72 6.61
N ILE A 67 -1.38 16.25 7.76
CA ILE A 67 -2.71 16.10 8.36
C ILE A 67 -3.31 17.48 8.57
N CYS A 68 -4.56 17.67 8.15
CA CYS A 68 -5.39 18.77 8.57
C CYS A 68 -6.49 18.26 9.50
N ASN A 69 -6.42 18.61 10.76
CA ASN A 69 -7.44 18.25 11.74
C ASN A 69 -8.34 19.47 12.00
N ALA A 70 -9.65 19.25 12.13
CA ALA A 70 -10.61 20.33 12.28
C ALA A 70 -10.36 21.21 13.54
N ASP A 71 -9.87 20.61 14.63
CA ASP A 71 -9.65 21.28 15.92
C ASP A 71 -8.19 21.74 16.10
N LEU A 72 -7.22 20.97 15.57
CA LEU A 72 -5.79 21.18 15.82
C LEU A 72 -5.07 21.88 14.65
N GLY A 73 -5.75 22.04 13.50
CA GLY A 73 -5.18 22.64 12.31
C GLY A 73 -4.23 21.72 11.54
N TRP A 74 -3.27 22.31 10.84
CA TRP A 74 -2.34 21.60 9.99
C TRP A 74 -1.12 21.07 10.74
N HIS A 75 -0.78 19.83 10.49
CA HIS A 75 0.48 19.20 10.88
C HIS A 75 1.18 18.66 9.63
N ILE A 76 2.37 19.17 9.32
CA ILE A 76 3.21 18.71 8.22
C ILE A 76 4.23 17.72 8.77
N SER A 77 4.38 16.58 8.12
CA SER A 77 5.39 15.58 8.50
C SER A 77 6.80 16.17 8.44
N PRO A 78 7.67 15.92 9.42
CA PRO A 78 8.98 16.56 9.52
C PRO A 78 9.84 16.45 8.25
N SER A 79 9.76 15.32 7.56
CA SER A 79 10.51 15.06 6.31
C SER A 79 10.10 15.94 5.13
N PHE A 80 8.92 16.60 5.21
CA PHE A 80 8.35 17.40 4.12
C PHE A 80 8.17 18.87 4.48
N LYS A 81 8.65 19.30 5.64
CA LYS A 81 8.39 20.61 6.21
C LYS A 81 8.80 21.79 5.33
N ASP A 82 9.86 21.62 4.53
CA ASP A 82 10.39 22.66 3.67
C ASP A 82 9.79 22.64 2.24
N ARG A 83 8.99 21.62 1.93
CA ARG A 83 8.48 21.37 0.58
C ARG A 83 6.96 21.26 0.48
N VAL A 84 6.30 21.12 1.63
CA VAL A 84 4.86 20.92 1.73
C VAL A 84 4.27 22.05 2.56
N ALA A 85 3.20 22.66 2.08
CA ALA A 85 2.46 23.70 2.76
C ALA A 85 0.94 23.49 2.63
N PRO A 86 0.13 24.04 3.56
CA PRO A 86 -1.31 24.10 3.40
C PRO A 86 -1.69 24.80 2.09
N GLY A 87 -2.64 24.22 1.36
CA GLY A 87 -3.27 24.81 0.20
C GLY A 87 -4.69 25.31 0.47
N PRO A 88 -5.34 25.95 -0.51
CA PRO A 88 -6.72 26.40 -0.38
C PRO A 88 -7.68 25.20 -0.24
N GLY A 89 -8.76 25.35 0.52
CA GLY A 89 -9.86 24.39 0.61
C GLY A 89 -9.44 22.99 1.07
N LEU A 90 -8.57 22.86 2.06
CA LEU A 90 -7.97 21.59 2.52
C LEU A 90 -7.01 20.92 1.52
N GLY A 91 -6.63 21.63 0.44
CA GLY A 91 -5.63 21.20 -0.51
C GLY A 91 -4.21 21.20 0.07
N LEU A 92 -3.28 20.58 -0.67
CA LEU A 92 -1.86 20.51 -0.33
C LEU A 92 -1.03 21.22 -1.38
N THR A 93 -0.11 22.08 -0.99
CA THR A 93 0.85 22.71 -1.89
C THR A 93 2.19 21.98 -1.81
N LEU A 94 2.67 21.50 -2.94
CA LEU A 94 4.02 20.95 -3.09
C LEU A 94 4.92 22.00 -3.74
N GLN A 95 6.12 22.18 -3.19
CA GLN A 95 7.11 23.16 -3.67
C GLN A 95 8.42 22.47 -4.05
N SER A 96 9.22 23.13 -4.90
CA SER A 96 10.53 22.63 -5.32
C SER A 96 10.45 21.22 -5.89
N LEU A 97 9.53 21.01 -6.83
CA LEU A 97 9.23 19.70 -7.42
C LEU A 97 10.46 19.06 -8.05
N THR A 98 10.61 17.77 -7.83
CA THR A 98 11.62 16.92 -8.44
C THR A 98 10.96 15.78 -9.22
N VAL A 99 11.67 15.12 -10.11
CA VAL A 99 11.14 13.97 -10.85
C VAL A 99 10.68 12.85 -9.90
N ASN A 100 11.30 12.74 -8.72
CA ASN A 100 10.91 11.76 -7.71
C ASN A 100 9.54 12.05 -7.05
N ASP A 101 8.97 13.23 -7.26
CA ASP A 101 7.62 13.58 -6.80
C ASP A 101 6.54 13.10 -7.78
N THR A 102 6.92 12.56 -8.93
CA THR A 102 6.00 11.90 -9.84
C THR A 102 5.42 10.67 -9.16
N GLY A 103 4.09 10.58 -9.13
CA GLY A 103 3.41 9.44 -8.50
C GLY A 103 1.99 9.75 -8.06
N GLU A 104 1.43 8.81 -7.32
CA GLU A 104 0.07 8.90 -6.80
C GLU A 104 0.04 9.57 -5.43
N TYR A 105 -0.91 10.50 -5.30
CA TYR A 105 -1.22 11.19 -4.05
C TYR A 105 -2.65 10.89 -3.65
N PHE A 106 -2.85 10.67 -2.37
CA PHE A 106 -4.14 10.34 -1.80
C PHE A 106 -4.55 11.42 -0.80
N CYS A 107 -5.79 11.90 -0.93
CA CYS A 107 -6.47 12.69 0.09
C CYS A 107 -7.51 11.81 0.79
N ILE A 108 -7.36 11.60 2.09
CA ILE A 108 -8.21 10.73 2.88
C ILE A 108 -9.00 11.60 3.86
N TYR A 109 -10.30 11.74 3.60
CA TYR A 109 -11.23 12.50 4.43
C TYR A 109 -11.81 11.57 5.50
N HIS A 110 -11.58 11.89 6.74
CA HIS A 110 -12.23 11.24 7.88
C HIS A 110 -13.46 12.06 8.25
N THR A 111 -14.61 11.43 8.25
CA THR A 111 -15.90 12.09 8.48
C THR A 111 -16.71 11.38 9.57
N TYR A 112 -17.58 12.11 10.23
CA TYR A 112 -18.52 11.55 11.18
C TYR A 112 -19.96 11.88 10.75
N PRO A 113 -20.88 10.92 10.71
CA PRO A 113 -20.72 9.49 11.07
C PRO A 113 -20.29 8.57 9.90
N ASP A 114 -20.07 9.09 8.67
CA ASP A 114 -20.02 8.30 7.44
C ASP A 114 -18.73 7.47 7.29
N GLY A 115 -17.66 7.77 8.01
CA GLY A 115 -16.40 7.06 7.93
C GLY A 115 -15.36 7.77 7.06
N THR A 116 -14.71 7.05 6.13
CA THR A 116 -13.61 7.59 5.33
C THR A 116 -13.92 7.61 3.84
N TYR A 117 -13.51 8.70 3.18
CA TYR A 117 -13.55 8.85 1.74
C TYR A 117 -12.14 9.11 1.22
N THR A 118 -11.75 8.46 0.13
CA THR A 118 -10.40 8.59 -0.44
C THR A 118 -10.46 9.09 -1.88
N GLY A 119 -9.76 10.19 -2.15
CA GLY A 119 -9.52 10.72 -3.48
C GLY A 119 -8.10 10.40 -3.93
N ARG A 120 -7.88 10.28 -5.25
CA ARG A 120 -6.61 9.98 -5.88
C ARG A 120 -6.26 11.02 -6.92
N ILE A 121 -5.01 11.49 -6.89
CA ILE A 121 -4.43 12.42 -7.85
C ILE A 121 -3.12 11.82 -8.35
N PHE A 122 -2.88 11.84 -9.66
CA PHE A 122 -1.58 11.49 -10.22
C PHE A 122 -0.86 12.76 -10.64
N LEU A 123 0.35 12.97 -10.08
CA LEU A 123 1.25 14.05 -10.44
C LEU A 123 2.36 13.53 -11.33
N GLU A 124 2.57 14.19 -12.47
CA GLU A 124 3.71 13.99 -13.36
C GLU A 124 4.63 15.23 -13.32
N VAL A 125 5.89 15.06 -12.95
CA VAL A 125 6.87 16.14 -12.93
C VAL A 125 7.76 16.03 -14.17
N LEU A 126 7.65 17.03 -15.05
CA LEU A 126 8.36 17.10 -16.31
C LEU A 126 9.73 17.78 -16.12
N GLU A 127 10.78 17.25 -16.76
CA GLU A 127 12.04 17.96 -16.84
C GLU A 127 11.90 19.12 -17.82
N SER A 128 12.27 20.32 -17.36
CA SER A 128 12.29 21.51 -18.22
C SER A 128 13.37 21.33 -19.29
N SER A 129 12.98 21.17 -20.54
CA SER A 129 13.89 21.17 -21.68
C SER A 129 14.30 22.62 -22.02
N VAL A 130 15.09 23.26 -21.16
CA VAL A 130 15.78 24.48 -21.52
C VAL A 130 17.10 24.08 -22.16
N ALA A 131 17.10 24.00 -23.49
CA ALA A 131 18.31 23.96 -24.26
C ALA A 131 18.99 25.34 -24.14
N GLU A 132 20.05 25.44 -23.34
CA GLU A 132 21.01 26.51 -23.46
C GLU A 132 21.74 26.36 -24.81
N HIS A 133 21.33 27.11 -25.83
CA HIS A 133 22.19 27.51 -26.92
C HIS A 133 21.86 28.94 -27.30
N GLY A 134 22.60 29.86 -26.71
CA GLY A 134 22.77 31.21 -27.24
C GLY A 134 23.47 31.15 -28.61
N ALA A 135 22.70 31.19 -29.67
CA ALA A 135 23.18 31.51 -31.00
C ALA A 135 22.16 32.43 -31.68
N ARG A 136 22.55 33.67 -31.77
CA ARG A 136 21.88 34.75 -32.48
C ARG A 136 21.86 34.40 -33.97
N PHE A 137 20.70 33.95 -34.49
CA PHE A 137 20.54 33.82 -35.95
C PHE A 137 19.64 34.95 -36.47
N GLN A 138 20.23 35.69 -37.43
CA GLN A 138 19.56 36.68 -38.31
C GLN A 138 18.63 35.94 -39.26
N ILE A 139 17.44 36.48 -39.44
CA ILE A 139 16.41 36.00 -40.36
C ILE A 139 16.77 36.54 -41.77
N PRO A 140 16.88 35.68 -42.80
CA PRO A 140 16.73 36.07 -44.19
C PRO A 140 15.30 35.75 -44.68
N GLU A 141 14.74 36.71 -45.42
CA GLU A 141 13.41 36.60 -46.06
C GLU A 141 13.31 35.48 -47.12
N PRO A 142 12.11 35.00 -47.40
CA PRO A 142 11.91 33.79 -48.19
C PRO A 142 11.94 34.07 -49.68
N LYS A 143 12.76 33.35 -50.41
CA LYS A 143 12.62 33.17 -51.87
C LYS A 143 11.85 31.89 -52.15
N SER A 144 10.72 32.08 -52.85
CA SER A 144 9.88 31.01 -53.39
C SER A 144 10.65 30.12 -54.37
N SER A 145 10.63 28.80 -54.16
CA SER A 145 10.66 27.85 -55.26
C SER A 145 10.10 26.50 -54.78
N ASP A 146 9.06 26.10 -55.45
CA ASP A 146 8.36 24.85 -55.48
C ASP A 146 9.30 23.63 -55.47
N LYS A 147 9.20 22.81 -54.44
CA LYS A 147 9.54 21.36 -54.51
C LYS A 147 8.75 20.65 -53.41
N THR A 148 7.85 19.79 -53.83
CA THR A 148 7.17 18.77 -53.04
C THR A 148 8.18 18.02 -52.18
N HIS A 149 8.27 18.39 -50.89
CA HIS A 149 8.91 17.56 -49.87
C HIS A 149 7.82 16.72 -49.23
N THR A 150 7.74 15.46 -49.62
CA THR A 150 7.13 14.43 -48.81
C THR A 150 7.79 14.46 -47.43
N CYS A 151 7.04 14.82 -46.39
CA CYS A 151 7.48 14.64 -45.01
C CYS A 151 7.89 13.17 -44.81
N PRO A 152 9.03 12.90 -44.17
CA PRO A 152 9.34 11.57 -43.74
C PRO A 152 8.17 11.11 -42.82
N PRO A 153 7.78 9.83 -42.89
CA PRO A 153 6.73 9.33 -42.00
C PRO A 153 7.12 9.69 -40.57
N CYS A 154 6.17 10.28 -39.83
CA CYS A 154 6.32 10.48 -38.39
C CYS A 154 6.78 9.15 -37.79
N PRO A 155 7.82 9.15 -36.94
CA PRO A 155 8.15 7.93 -36.20
C PRO A 155 6.86 7.48 -35.52
N ALA A 156 6.54 6.20 -35.69
CA ALA A 156 5.41 5.61 -35.01
C ALA A 156 5.48 6.01 -33.55
N PRO A 157 4.36 6.34 -32.89
CA PRO A 157 4.37 6.65 -31.47
C PRO A 157 5.11 5.48 -30.80
N GLU A 158 6.25 5.77 -30.19
CA GLU A 158 6.92 4.80 -29.34
C GLU A 158 5.86 4.39 -28.31
N LEU A 159 5.51 3.12 -28.31
CA LEU A 159 4.63 2.52 -27.33
C LEU A 159 5.29 2.73 -25.96
N LEU A 160 4.94 3.83 -25.30
CA LEU A 160 5.14 4.06 -23.88
C LEU A 160 4.29 3.03 -23.15
N GLY A 161 4.88 1.88 -22.79
CA GLY A 161 4.17 0.83 -22.05
C GLY A 161 4.61 -0.58 -22.44
N GLY A 162 5.90 -0.89 -22.29
CA GLY A 162 6.37 -2.28 -22.29
C GLY A 162 6.05 -2.97 -20.95
N PRO A 163 6.24 -4.31 -20.87
CA PRO A 163 6.03 -5.07 -19.64
C PRO A 163 6.82 -4.52 -18.46
N SER A 164 6.18 -4.48 -17.29
CA SER A 164 6.79 -4.10 -16.02
C SER A 164 7.12 -5.35 -15.20
N VAL A 165 8.29 -5.38 -14.54
CA VAL A 165 8.78 -6.54 -13.79
C VAL A 165 8.92 -6.19 -12.31
N PHE A 166 8.31 -7.02 -11.46
CA PHE A 166 8.36 -6.91 -10.00
C PHE A 166 8.88 -8.21 -9.40
N LEU A 167 9.74 -8.09 -8.38
CA LEU A 167 10.31 -9.23 -7.67
C LEU A 167 9.95 -9.14 -6.20
N PHE A 168 9.32 -10.19 -5.68
CA PHE A 168 8.82 -10.24 -4.31
C PHE A 168 9.60 -11.26 -3.48
N PRO A 169 9.96 -10.91 -2.24
CA PRO A 169 10.63 -11.81 -1.31
C PRO A 169 9.71 -12.95 -0.86
N PRO A 170 10.26 -14.02 -0.30
CA PRO A 170 9.47 -15.04 0.36
C PRO A 170 8.79 -14.46 1.60
N LYS A 171 7.63 -15.02 1.95
CA LYS A 171 6.91 -14.61 3.17
C LYS A 171 7.75 -14.95 4.40
N PRO A 172 7.85 -14.06 5.39
CA PRO A 172 8.66 -14.29 6.60
C PRO A 172 8.33 -15.61 7.30
N LYS A 173 7.06 -15.96 7.41
CA LYS A 173 6.62 -17.23 8.01
C LYS A 173 7.17 -18.46 7.25
N ASP A 174 7.21 -18.37 5.92
CA ASP A 174 7.67 -19.49 5.09
C ASP A 174 9.19 -19.68 5.19
N THR A 175 9.94 -18.60 5.45
CA THR A 175 11.41 -18.67 5.65
C THR A 175 11.81 -19.18 7.04
N LEU A 176 10.96 -18.99 8.05
CA LEU A 176 11.26 -19.31 9.45
C LEU A 176 10.72 -20.66 9.91
N MET A 177 9.74 -21.23 9.20
CA MET A 177 9.14 -22.52 9.51
C MET A 177 9.60 -23.61 8.53
N ILE A 178 10.30 -24.62 9.02
CA ILE A 178 10.83 -25.76 8.19
C ILE A 178 9.71 -26.53 7.46
N SER A 179 8.50 -26.56 8.04
CA SER A 179 7.33 -27.21 7.42
C SER A 179 6.76 -26.46 6.22
N ARG A 180 7.26 -25.26 5.92
CA ARG A 180 6.80 -24.42 4.82
C ARG A 180 7.86 -24.32 3.73
N THR A 181 7.45 -23.91 2.56
CA THR A 181 8.32 -23.77 1.39
C THR A 181 8.43 -22.30 1.04
N PRO A 182 9.57 -21.63 1.32
CA PRO A 182 9.76 -20.25 0.92
C PRO A 182 9.96 -20.13 -0.59
N GLU A 183 9.38 -19.08 -1.18
CA GLU A 183 9.38 -18.84 -2.61
C GLU A 183 9.67 -17.37 -2.91
N VAL A 184 10.57 -17.11 -3.85
CA VAL A 184 10.74 -15.80 -4.48
C VAL A 184 9.86 -15.75 -5.72
N THR A 185 9.09 -14.67 -5.87
CA THR A 185 8.09 -14.54 -6.94
C THR A 185 8.43 -13.38 -7.86
N CYS A 186 8.58 -13.67 -9.15
CA CYS A 186 8.77 -12.68 -10.21
C CYS A 186 7.44 -12.50 -10.95
N VAL A 187 6.94 -11.27 -11.01
CA VAL A 187 5.66 -10.93 -11.63
C VAL A 187 5.91 -9.96 -12.76
N VAL A 188 5.39 -10.29 -13.93
CA VAL A 188 5.41 -9.43 -15.12
C VAL A 188 3.97 -9.02 -15.42
N VAL A 189 3.74 -7.72 -15.52
CA VAL A 189 2.44 -7.13 -15.87
C VAL A 189 2.56 -6.33 -17.15
N ASP A 190 1.41 -5.96 -17.72
CA ASP A 190 1.29 -5.17 -18.95
C ASP A 190 1.92 -5.86 -20.17
N VAL A 191 1.87 -7.20 -20.19
CA VAL A 191 2.30 -7.98 -21.36
C VAL A 191 1.25 -7.86 -22.45
N SER A 192 1.68 -7.41 -23.65
CA SER A 192 0.81 -7.20 -24.81
C SER A 192 0.25 -8.51 -25.36
N HIS A 193 -0.95 -8.48 -25.93
CA HIS A 193 -1.53 -9.55 -26.73
C HIS A 193 -0.75 -9.85 -28.02
N GLU A 194 -0.04 -8.85 -28.55
CA GLU A 194 0.78 -9.01 -29.76
C GLU A 194 2.04 -9.82 -29.49
N ASP A 195 2.68 -9.59 -28.32
CA ASP A 195 3.89 -10.28 -27.90
C ASP A 195 3.70 -10.95 -26.52
N PRO A 196 2.85 -11.99 -26.42
CA PRO A 196 2.44 -12.58 -25.14
C PRO A 196 3.51 -13.48 -24.50
N GLU A 197 4.58 -13.80 -25.21
CA GLU A 197 5.62 -14.72 -24.74
C GLU A 197 6.62 -14.02 -23.82
N VAL A 198 6.70 -14.49 -22.57
CA VAL A 198 7.62 -14.02 -21.54
C VAL A 198 8.58 -15.15 -21.19
N LYS A 199 9.89 -14.88 -21.26
CA LYS A 199 10.94 -15.80 -20.83
C LYS A 199 11.55 -15.33 -19.54
N PHE A 200 11.63 -16.23 -18.55
CA PHE A 200 12.30 -16.01 -17.27
C PHE A 200 13.61 -16.76 -17.20
N ASN A 201 14.69 -16.09 -16.81
CA ASN A 201 15.94 -16.71 -16.41
C ASN A 201 16.21 -16.35 -14.95
N TRP A 202 16.50 -17.35 -14.13
CA TRP A 202 16.74 -17.18 -12.72
C TRP A 202 18.18 -17.45 -12.35
N TYR A 203 18.70 -16.66 -11.41
CA TYR A 203 20.07 -16.78 -10.91
C TYR A 203 20.07 -16.73 -9.40
N VAL A 204 20.93 -17.54 -8.76
CA VAL A 204 21.20 -17.53 -7.33
C VAL A 204 22.72 -17.29 -7.17
N ASP A 205 23.11 -16.19 -6.50
CA ASP A 205 24.51 -15.74 -6.40
C ASP A 205 25.22 -15.71 -7.78
N GLY A 206 24.51 -15.28 -8.83
CA GLY A 206 25.03 -15.19 -10.19
C GLY A 206 25.04 -16.52 -10.98
N VAL A 207 24.70 -17.64 -10.37
CA VAL A 207 24.62 -18.96 -11.03
C VAL A 207 23.19 -19.19 -11.53
N GLU A 208 23.06 -19.53 -12.82
CA GLU A 208 21.75 -19.80 -13.41
C GLU A 208 21.12 -21.08 -12.84
N VAL A 209 19.82 -21.02 -12.54
CA VAL A 209 19.03 -22.13 -12.02
C VAL A 209 17.79 -22.37 -12.88
N HIS A 210 17.37 -23.64 -13.00
CA HIS A 210 16.31 -24.05 -13.94
C HIS A 210 15.09 -24.71 -13.26
N ASN A 211 14.99 -24.60 -11.92
CA ASN A 211 13.94 -25.23 -11.12
C ASN A 211 12.75 -24.30 -10.82
N ALA A 212 12.70 -23.13 -11.45
CA ALA A 212 11.58 -22.21 -11.30
C ALA A 212 10.34 -22.73 -12.06
N LYS A 213 9.16 -22.40 -11.56
CA LYS A 213 7.87 -22.75 -12.15
C LYS A 213 7.17 -21.49 -12.65
N THR A 214 6.83 -21.46 -13.94
CA THR A 214 6.03 -20.38 -14.50
C THR A 214 4.56 -20.79 -14.49
N LYS A 215 3.70 -19.93 -13.95
CA LYS A 215 2.24 -20.11 -13.92
C LYS A 215 1.65 -19.78 -15.30
N PRO A 216 0.49 -20.33 -15.66
CA PRO A 216 -0.25 -19.89 -16.83
C PRO A 216 -0.47 -18.37 -16.79
N ARG A 217 -0.40 -17.72 -17.95
CA ARG A 217 -0.69 -16.29 -18.06
C ARG A 217 -2.15 -16.01 -17.71
N GLU A 218 -2.37 -14.90 -17.03
CA GLU A 218 -3.70 -14.43 -16.62
C GLU A 218 -4.03 -13.15 -17.35
N GLU A 219 -5.20 -13.07 -17.99
CA GLU A 219 -5.68 -11.87 -18.64
C GLU A 219 -6.17 -10.87 -17.58
N GLN A 220 -5.81 -9.58 -17.76
CA GLN A 220 -6.16 -8.50 -16.87
C GLN A 220 -7.28 -7.63 -17.49
N TYR A 221 -7.98 -6.84 -16.66
CA TYR A 221 -9.07 -5.96 -17.10
C TYR A 221 -8.67 -4.90 -18.13
N ASN A 222 -7.37 -4.55 -18.21
CA ASN A 222 -6.83 -3.60 -19.18
C ASN A 222 -6.43 -4.25 -20.50
N SER A 223 -6.89 -5.46 -20.79
CA SER A 223 -6.54 -6.22 -22.00
C SER A 223 -5.04 -6.46 -22.15
N THR A 224 -4.34 -6.72 -21.06
CA THR A 224 -2.95 -7.19 -21.03
C THR A 224 -2.87 -8.53 -20.31
N TYR A 225 -1.71 -9.19 -20.35
CA TYR A 225 -1.46 -10.39 -19.56
C TYR A 225 -0.56 -10.09 -18.35
N ARG A 226 -0.83 -10.81 -17.28
CA ARG A 226 0.04 -10.98 -16.12
C ARG A 226 0.66 -12.39 -16.18
N VAL A 227 1.99 -12.45 -16.04
CA VAL A 227 2.74 -13.71 -16.03
C VAL A 227 3.57 -13.78 -14.75
N VAL A 228 3.55 -14.94 -14.09
CA VAL A 228 4.20 -15.13 -12.79
C VAL A 228 5.15 -16.34 -12.89
N SER A 229 6.38 -16.12 -12.46
CA SER A 229 7.37 -17.19 -12.27
C SER A 229 7.78 -17.26 -10.80
N VAL A 230 7.87 -18.47 -10.26
CA VAL A 230 8.14 -18.72 -8.84
C VAL A 230 9.35 -19.62 -8.71
N LEU A 231 10.32 -19.19 -7.92
CA LEU A 231 11.50 -19.97 -7.57
C LEU A 231 11.42 -20.38 -6.10
N THR A 232 11.39 -21.68 -5.84
CA THR A 232 11.53 -22.23 -4.49
C THR A 232 12.95 -22.00 -4.01
N VAL A 233 13.10 -21.52 -2.79
CA VAL A 233 14.39 -21.22 -2.16
C VAL A 233 14.62 -22.10 -0.94
N LEU A 234 15.87 -22.34 -0.58
CA LEU A 234 16.20 -23.04 0.65
C LEU A 234 16.17 -22.03 1.82
N HIS A 235 15.57 -22.42 2.94
CA HIS A 235 15.49 -21.58 4.16
C HIS A 235 16.85 -20.99 4.53
N GLN A 236 17.87 -21.84 4.62
CA GLN A 236 19.20 -21.44 5.00
C GLN A 236 19.86 -20.48 4.00
N ASP A 237 19.60 -20.69 2.71
CA ASP A 237 20.13 -19.82 1.65
C ASP A 237 19.57 -18.40 1.73
N TRP A 238 18.27 -18.29 1.98
CA TRP A 238 17.63 -16.99 2.21
C TRP A 238 18.15 -16.31 3.48
N LEU A 239 18.18 -17.04 4.60
CA LEU A 239 18.65 -16.51 5.89
C LEU A 239 20.12 -16.11 5.86
N ASN A 240 20.95 -16.78 5.06
CA ASN A 240 22.35 -16.42 4.83
C ASN A 240 22.51 -15.22 3.87
N GLY A 241 21.42 -14.70 3.29
CA GLY A 241 21.45 -13.52 2.46
C GLY A 241 21.92 -13.75 1.03
N LYS A 242 21.73 -14.97 0.47
CA LYS A 242 21.97 -15.22 -0.94
C LYS A 242 21.14 -14.28 -1.81
N GLU A 243 21.71 -13.92 -2.95
CA GLU A 243 21.09 -13.02 -3.91
C GLU A 243 20.31 -13.82 -4.95
N TYR A 244 19.05 -13.42 -5.17
CA TYR A 244 18.16 -14.00 -6.15
C TYR A 244 17.85 -12.99 -7.24
N LYS A 245 18.14 -13.33 -8.50
CA LYS A 245 17.91 -12.47 -9.66
C LYS A 245 16.94 -13.11 -10.63
N CYS A 246 15.94 -12.36 -11.05
CA CYS A 246 15.01 -12.68 -12.13
C CYS A 246 15.31 -11.79 -13.33
N ALA A 247 15.66 -12.38 -14.47
CA ALA A 247 15.84 -11.70 -15.74
C ALA A 247 14.67 -12.06 -16.67
N VAL A 248 13.96 -11.06 -17.16
CA VAL A 248 12.76 -11.20 -17.97
C VAL A 248 13.01 -10.69 -19.37
N SER A 249 12.76 -11.52 -20.37
CA SER A 249 12.83 -11.17 -21.80
C SER A 249 11.44 -11.26 -22.44
N ASN A 250 11.12 -10.28 -23.26
CA ASN A 250 9.92 -10.23 -24.09
C ASN A 250 10.27 -9.46 -25.36
N LYS A 251 9.61 -9.75 -26.49
CA LYS A 251 9.90 -9.10 -27.77
C LYS A 251 9.67 -7.59 -27.77
N ALA A 252 8.75 -7.11 -26.96
CA ALA A 252 8.50 -5.68 -26.78
C ALA A 252 9.61 -4.95 -25.98
N LEU A 253 10.53 -5.69 -25.34
CA LEU A 253 11.61 -5.12 -24.55
C LEU A 253 12.89 -5.02 -25.37
N PRO A 254 13.58 -3.89 -25.40
CA PRO A 254 14.85 -3.70 -26.11
C PRO A 254 16.00 -4.53 -25.50
N ALA A 255 15.91 -4.85 -24.22
CA ALA A 255 16.84 -5.68 -23.47
C ALA A 255 16.10 -6.38 -22.31
N PRO A 256 16.63 -7.48 -21.75
CA PRO A 256 16.05 -8.12 -20.58
C PRO A 256 15.98 -7.17 -19.38
N ILE A 257 14.86 -7.17 -18.66
CA ILE A 257 14.72 -6.45 -17.39
C ILE A 257 15.19 -7.39 -16.28
N GLU A 258 16.19 -6.96 -15.52
CA GLU A 258 16.72 -7.70 -14.38
C GLU A 258 16.24 -7.08 -13.07
N LYS A 259 15.77 -7.91 -12.15
CA LYS A 259 15.45 -7.53 -10.76
C LYS A 259 16.15 -8.48 -9.82
N THR A 260 16.71 -7.92 -8.76
CA THR A 260 17.49 -8.67 -7.77
C THR A 260 16.95 -8.43 -6.38
N ILE A 261 16.91 -9.48 -5.55
CA ILE A 261 16.45 -9.39 -4.17
C ILE A 261 17.30 -10.32 -3.28
N SER A 262 17.51 -9.90 -2.07
CA SER A 262 18.12 -10.69 -0.99
C SER A 262 17.54 -10.23 0.35
N LYS A 263 17.77 -11.02 1.41
CA LYS A 263 17.47 -10.60 2.77
C LYS A 263 18.21 -9.30 3.12
N ALA A 264 17.59 -8.44 3.89
CA ALA A 264 18.23 -7.22 4.38
C ALA A 264 19.54 -7.52 5.13
N LYS A 265 20.59 -6.76 4.82
CA LYS A 265 21.91 -6.88 5.46
C LYS A 265 21.89 -6.11 6.80
N GLY A 266 22.49 -6.66 7.83
CA GLY A 266 22.62 -6.03 9.15
C GLY A 266 22.64 -7.07 10.28
N GLN A 267 22.89 -6.60 11.50
CA GLN A 267 22.86 -7.47 12.69
C GLN A 267 21.40 -7.68 13.11
N PRO A 268 20.93 -8.94 13.21
CA PRO A 268 19.60 -9.23 13.70
C PRO A 268 19.40 -8.73 15.14
N ARG A 269 18.22 -8.14 15.40
CA ARG A 269 17.81 -7.64 16.72
C ARG A 269 16.53 -8.33 17.13
N GLU A 270 16.50 -8.83 18.35
CA GLU A 270 15.37 -9.59 18.89
C GLU A 270 14.16 -8.70 19.17
N PRO A 271 12.93 -9.07 18.70
CA PRO A 271 11.73 -8.33 18.99
C PRO A 271 11.32 -8.40 20.46
N GLN A 272 10.94 -7.27 21.02
CA GLN A 272 10.26 -7.17 22.30
C GLN A 272 8.75 -7.17 22.08
N VAL A 273 8.04 -8.11 22.69
CA VAL A 273 6.59 -8.31 22.49
C VAL A 273 5.82 -7.91 23.74
N TYR A 274 4.82 -7.03 23.55
CA TYR A 274 3.94 -6.55 24.60
C TYR A 274 2.48 -6.77 24.20
N THR A 275 1.68 -7.31 25.10
CA THR A 275 0.24 -7.45 24.91
C THR A 275 -0.50 -6.44 25.76
N LEU A 276 -1.51 -5.81 25.18
CA LEU A 276 -2.32 -4.76 25.81
C LEU A 276 -3.80 -5.20 25.82
N PRO A 277 -4.46 -5.15 26.99
CA PRO A 277 -5.88 -5.46 27.12
C PRO A 277 -6.74 -4.38 26.46
N PRO A 278 -8.05 -4.63 26.29
CA PRO A 278 -8.99 -3.65 25.79
C PRO A 278 -9.02 -2.39 26.66
N SER A 279 -9.20 -1.24 26.02
CA SER A 279 -9.40 0.02 26.74
C SER A 279 -10.74 0.01 27.51
N ARG A 280 -10.85 0.83 28.56
CA ARG A 280 -12.08 0.96 29.34
C ARG A 280 -13.28 1.39 28.49
N CYS A 281 -13.04 2.24 27.50
CA CYS A 281 -14.07 2.71 26.57
C CYS A 281 -14.57 1.58 25.66
N GLU A 282 -13.70 0.64 25.23
CA GLU A 282 -14.11 -0.50 24.41
C GLU A 282 -14.94 -1.51 25.17
N LEU A 283 -14.81 -1.60 26.50
CA LEU A 283 -15.61 -2.48 27.34
C LEU A 283 -17.11 -2.11 27.39
N THR A 284 -17.50 -0.98 26.85
CA THR A 284 -18.91 -0.59 26.68
C THR A 284 -19.53 -1.16 25.39
N LYS A 285 -18.70 -1.60 24.43
CA LYS A 285 -19.11 -2.14 23.13
C LYS A 285 -19.33 -3.65 23.18
N ASN A 286 -19.94 -4.21 22.13
CA ASN A 286 -20.13 -5.66 21.98
C ASN A 286 -18.84 -6.39 21.58
N GLN A 287 -17.92 -5.69 20.93
CA GLN A 287 -16.61 -6.20 20.54
C GLN A 287 -15.52 -5.36 21.20
N VAL A 288 -14.41 -6.01 21.51
CA VAL A 288 -13.24 -5.43 22.14
C VAL A 288 -11.99 -5.75 21.35
N SER A 289 -10.97 -4.91 21.49
CA SER A 289 -9.70 -5.08 20.78
C SER A 289 -8.58 -5.40 21.76
N LEU A 290 -7.82 -6.44 21.41
CA LEU A 290 -6.56 -6.79 22.05
C LEU A 290 -5.41 -6.33 21.16
N SER A 291 -4.40 -5.73 21.72
CA SER A 291 -3.26 -5.25 20.93
C SER A 291 -1.98 -5.99 21.29
N CYS A 292 -1.18 -6.27 20.27
CA CYS A 292 0.17 -6.82 20.39
C CYS A 292 1.14 -5.83 19.77
N ALA A 293 1.94 -5.17 20.60
CA ALA A 293 2.99 -4.26 20.16
C ALA A 293 4.32 -4.99 20.11
N VAL A 294 4.98 -4.94 18.98
CA VAL A 294 6.28 -5.57 18.75
C VAL A 294 7.29 -4.50 18.34
N LYS A 295 8.40 -4.36 19.06
CA LYS A 295 9.37 -3.31 18.82
C LYS A 295 10.83 -3.77 18.95
N GLY A 296 11.74 -2.97 18.41
CA GLY A 296 13.19 -3.13 18.57
C GLY A 296 13.78 -4.24 17.72
N PHE A 297 13.07 -4.76 16.72
CA PHE A 297 13.52 -5.86 15.87
C PHE A 297 14.22 -5.39 14.59
N TYR A 298 15.10 -6.21 14.07
CA TYR A 298 15.76 -6.09 12.78
C TYR A 298 16.14 -7.48 12.25
N PRO A 299 15.96 -7.79 10.95
CA PRO A 299 15.32 -6.99 9.90
C PRO A 299 13.81 -6.86 10.06
N SER A 300 13.15 -6.20 9.08
CA SER A 300 11.70 -6.00 9.05
C SER A 300 10.88 -7.27 8.80
N ASP A 301 11.53 -8.35 8.34
CA ASP A 301 10.91 -9.64 8.05
C ASP A 301 10.39 -10.29 9.33
N ILE A 302 9.08 -10.25 9.53
CA ILE A 302 8.43 -10.71 10.75
C ILE A 302 7.03 -11.23 10.43
N ALA A 303 6.52 -12.18 11.23
CA ALA A 303 5.14 -12.63 11.17
C ALA A 303 4.51 -12.55 12.56
N VAL A 304 3.28 -12.05 12.63
CA VAL A 304 2.49 -11.98 13.87
C VAL A 304 1.17 -12.67 13.64
N GLU A 305 0.81 -13.57 14.54
CA GLU A 305 -0.43 -14.34 14.50
C GLU A 305 -1.11 -14.34 15.87
N TRP A 306 -2.41 -14.59 15.86
CA TRP A 306 -3.19 -14.68 17.08
C TRP A 306 -3.86 -16.04 17.19
N GLU A 307 -3.94 -16.54 18.42
CA GLU A 307 -4.67 -17.74 18.75
C GLU A 307 -5.42 -17.58 20.07
N SER A 308 -6.47 -18.40 20.26
CA SER A 308 -7.16 -18.55 21.52
C SER A 308 -7.33 -20.03 21.82
N ASN A 309 -6.87 -20.46 22.97
CA ASN A 309 -6.93 -21.88 23.39
C ASN A 309 -6.37 -22.85 22.33
N GLY A 310 -5.26 -22.46 21.66
CA GLY A 310 -4.62 -23.26 20.61
C GLY A 310 -5.32 -23.24 19.26
N GLN A 311 -6.38 -22.45 19.09
CA GLN A 311 -7.08 -22.27 17.81
C GLN A 311 -6.72 -20.91 17.20
N PRO A 312 -6.42 -20.86 15.89
CA PRO A 312 -6.06 -19.60 15.23
C PRO A 312 -7.25 -18.63 15.22
N GLU A 313 -6.95 -17.36 15.49
CA GLU A 313 -7.88 -16.26 15.35
C GLU A 313 -7.62 -15.56 14.01
N ASN A 314 -8.70 -15.20 13.29
CA ASN A 314 -8.59 -14.62 11.95
C ASN A 314 -9.01 -13.15 11.86
N ASN A 315 -9.70 -12.63 12.90
CA ASN A 315 -10.21 -11.26 12.90
C ASN A 315 -9.17 -10.28 13.49
N TYR A 316 -7.99 -10.23 12.89
CA TYR A 316 -6.95 -9.28 13.29
C TYR A 316 -6.34 -8.56 12.08
N LYS A 317 -5.76 -7.40 12.37
CA LYS A 317 -4.98 -6.61 11.40
C LYS A 317 -3.63 -6.26 12.03
N THR A 318 -2.57 -6.41 11.24
CA THR A 318 -1.20 -6.07 11.62
C THR A 318 -0.71 -4.92 10.74
N THR A 319 -0.14 -3.89 11.34
CA THR A 319 0.49 -2.80 10.58
C THR A 319 1.74 -3.31 9.88
N PRO A 320 2.14 -2.71 8.76
CA PRO A 320 3.49 -2.90 8.25
C PRO A 320 4.53 -2.54 9.32
N PRO A 321 5.74 -3.15 9.29
CA PRO A 321 6.85 -2.70 10.10
C PRO A 321 7.23 -1.26 9.78
N VAL A 322 7.37 -0.42 10.80
CA VAL A 322 7.76 0.98 10.68
C VAL A 322 9.16 1.14 11.27
N LEU A 323 10.04 1.83 10.54
CA LEU A 323 11.40 2.10 10.98
C LEU A 323 11.39 3.11 12.14
N ASP A 324 12.02 2.74 13.24
CA ASP A 324 12.22 3.63 14.40
C ASP A 324 13.52 4.44 14.25
N SER A 325 13.65 5.48 15.06
CA SER A 325 14.80 6.39 15.06
C SER A 325 16.14 5.73 15.40
N ASP A 326 16.12 4.58 16.06
CA ASP A 326 17.32 3.79 16.41
C ASP A 326 17.72 2.77 15.33
N GLY A 327 17.04 2.77 14.18
CA GLY A 327 17.26 1.85 13.07
C GLY A 327 16.65 0.46 13.27
N SER A 328 15.87 0.25 14.32
CA SER A 328 15.03 -0.95 14.50
C SER A 328 13.63 -0.71 13.93
N PHE A 329 12.83 -1.77 13.90
CA PHE A 329 11.44 -1.70 13.46
C PHE A 329 10.48 -1.89 14.62
N PHE A 330 9.26 -1.36 14.45
CA PHE A 330 8.14 -1.66 15.31
C PHE A 330 6.87 -1.89 14.49
N LEU A 331 5.92 -2.62 15.05
CA LEU A 331 4.59 -2.81 14.50
C LEU A 331 3.56 -3.04 15.62
N VAL A 332 2.29 -2.95 15.24
CA VAL A 332 1.17 -3.26 16.12
C VAL A 332 0.22 -4.20 15.39
N SER A 333 -0.18 -5.27 16.08
CA SER A 333 -1.24 -6.17 15.64
C SER A 333 -2.45 -6.01 16.56
N LYS A 334 -3.64 -5.87 15.96
CA LYS A 334 -4.90 -5.66 16.69
C LYS A 334 -5.88 -6.78 16.37
N LEU A 335 -6.24 -7.58 17.39
CA LEU A 335 -7.24 -8.63 17.33
C LEU A 335 -8.58 -8.08 17.84
N THR A 336 -9.64 -8.28 17.09
CA THR A 336 -11.01 -7.94 17.50
C THR A 336 -11.76 -9.21 17.89
N VAL A 337 -12.31 -9.25 19.11
CA VAL A 337 -13.05 -10.39 19.63
C VAL A 337 -14.36 -9.95 20.27
N ASP A 338 -15.31 -10.86 20.41
CA ASP A 338 -16.55 -10.60 21.15
C ASP A 338 -16.24 -10.37 22.63
N LYS A 339 -16.83 -9.34 23.21
CA LYS A 339 -16.67 -8.97 24.61
C LYS A 339 -16.94 -10.13 25.57
N SER A 340 -17.92 -10.97 25.25
CA SER A 340 -18.27 -12.15 26.05
C SER A 340 -17.11 -13.12 26.21
N ARG A 341 -16.35 -13.36 25.13
CA ARG A 341 -15.17 -14.25 25.16
C ARG A 341 -14.09 -13.69 26.08
N TRP A 342 -13.86 -12.37 26.01
CA TRP A 342 -12.92 -11.69 26.90
C TRP A 342 -13.37 -11.78 28.37
N GLN A 343 -14.66 -11.51 28.64
CA GLN A 343 -15.22 -11.52 29.99
C GLN A 343 -15.26 -12.92 30.61
N GLN A 344 -15.38 -13.99 29.80
CA GLN A 344 -15.28 -15.38 30.24
C GLN A 344 -13.87 -15.80 30.65
N GLY A 345 -12.86 -14.90 30.49
CA GLY A 345 -11.49 -15.19 30.84
C GLY A 345 -10.75 -16.07 29.82
N ASN A 346 -11.21 -16.11 28.55
CA ASN A 346 -10.47 -16.81 27.51
C ASN A 346 -9.08 -16.24 27.38
N VAL A 347 -8.11 -17.12 27.16
CA VAL A 347 -6.71 -16.74 26.93
C VAL A 347 -6.50 -16.48 25.45
N PHE A 348 -5.96 -15.32 25.14
CA PHE A 348 -5.56 -14.92 23.79
C PHE A 348 -4.05 -14.77 23.75
N SER A 349 -3.43 -15.32 22.72
CA SER A 349 -2.00 -15.34 22.58
C SER A 349 -1.57 -14.68 21.27
N CYS A 350 -0.63 -13.75 21.38
CA CYS A 350 0.08 -13.17 20.24
C CYS A 350 1.39 -13.95 20.04
N SER A 351 1.52 -14.55 18.87
CA SER A 351 2.69 -15.32 18.45
C SER A 351 3.49 -14.51 17.44
N VAL A 352 4.79 -14.42 17.66
CA VAL A 352 5.71 -13.65 16.81
C VAL A 352 6.80 -14.58 16.31
N LEU A 353 7.02 -14.55 14.97
CA LEU A 353 8.13 -15.25 14.31
C LEU A 353 9.13 -14.23 13.79
N HIS A 354 10.39 -14.39 14.15
CA HIS A 354 11.47 -13.54 13.70
C HIS A 354 12.83 -14.27 13.79
N GLU A 355 13.75 -14.02 12.85
CA GLU A 355 15.03 -14.74 12.76
C GLU A 355 15.93 -14.57 13.99
N ALA A 356 15.83 -13.44 14.70
CA ALA A 356 16.63 -13.16 15.88
C ALA A 356 16.14 -13.85 17.16
N LEU A 357 14.92 -14.42 17.15
CA LEU A 357 14.37 -15.14 18.29
C LEU A 357 15.00 -16.53 18.42
N HIS A 358 15.15 -16.99 19.65
CA HIS A 358 15.46 -18.38 19.89
C HIS A 358 14.38 -19.29 19.31
N SER A 359 14.76 -20.27 18.52
CA SER A 359 13.84 -21.12 17.75
C SER A 359 12.92 -20.34 16.80
N HIS A 360 13.27 -19.11 16.43
CA HIS A 360 12.53 -18.19 15.57
C HIS A 360 11.10 -17.85 16.02
N TYR A 361 10.75 -18.11 17.27
CA TYR A 361 9.39 -18.00 17.77
C TYR A 361 9.33 -17.49 19.21
N THR A 362 8.35 -16.65 19.50
CA THR A 362 7.95 -16.29 20.87
C THR A 362 6.44 -16.08 20.94
N GLN A 363 5.87 -16.19 22.14
CA GLN A 363 4.43 -16.02 22.36
C GLN A 363 4.20 -15.24 23.65
N LYS A 364 3.23 -14.32 23.61
CA LYS A 364 2.74 -13.58 24.76
C LYS A 364 1.22 -13.71 24.86
N SER A 365 0.76 -14.14 26.02
CA SER A 365 -0.66 -14.37 26.28
C SER A 365 -1.25 -13.27 27.15
N LEU A 366 -2.53 -13.02 26.98
CA LEU A 366 -3.31 -12.14 27.84
C LEU A 366 -4.71 -12.71 28.03
N SER A 367 -5.27 -12.46 29.20
CA SER A 367 -6.65 -12.79 29.57
C SER A 367 -7.14 -11.78 30.61
N LEU A 368 -8.44 -11.71 30.80
CA LEU A 368 -9.00 -11.00 31.93
C LEU A 368 -8.59 -11.74 33.19
N SER A 369 -7.74 -11.14 34.02
CA SER A 369 -7.42 -11.73 35.35
C SER A 369 -8.71 -11.84 36.16
N PRO A 370 -9.00 -13.01 36.77
CA PRO A 370 -10.07 -13.08 37.76
C PRO A 370 -9.73 -12.03 38.83
N GLY A 371 -10.67 -11.11 39.05
CA GLY A 371 -10.47 -10.01 39.99
C GLY A 371 -10.03 -10.55 41.36
N LYS A 372 -8.94 -9.97 41.90
CA LYS A 372 -8.58 -10.09 43.30
C LYS A 372 -9.56 -9.31 44.15
#